data_99357e02cc10d47ab7f646b32d81c9bc
#
_entry.id   99357e02cc10d47ab7f646b32d81c9bc
#
_cell.length_a   1.000
_cell.length_b   1.000
_cell.length_c   1.000
_cell.angle_alpha   90.00
_cell.angle_beta   90.00
_cell.angle_gamma   90.00
#
_symmetry.space_group_name_H-M   'P 1'
#
loop_
_entity.id
_entity.type
_entity.pdbx_description
1 polymer ?
#
loop_
_entity_poly.entity_id
_entity_poly.type
_entity_poly.pdbx_seq_one_letter_code
_entity_poly.pdbx_strand_id
1 'polypeptide(L)'
;MFPFNRDGGDGISNLNPEDIESISILKGAPAAALYGSQAANGVILITTKKGQSHGQRSVSFSTSLMFDNAFALPKMQNRYGVSDGVDSWGERANLPEYDNLRDFFSTGVTSITSISLSHGNEKLQNYFSYASTTGHGIIGKHNLSKHNLTFRETSVLLNSRLKLDGSMNLMRQVVKNKPTVGGFYMNPLVGLYRFPRGEDISYYKENFEVYDEGRNLNIQNWHTSYEDFEQNPYWITNRILSKENRMHVIVSLSANLKINDWLSLQTRGNVDYINDKVRQQFYASTAPALAGANGRYIEMDYQETQYYGDAIL
;
A
#
# COMPACT_ATOMS: atom_id res chain seq x y z
N MET A 1 -8.60 -11.63 -19.36
CA MET A 1 -8.95 -11.41 -17.94
C MET A 1 -7.62 -11.28 -17.20
N PHE A 2 -7.21 -10.07 -16.88
CA PHE A 2 -5.96 -9.89 -16.12
C PHE A 2 -6.25 -10.32 -14.69
N PRO A 3 -5.49 -11.29 -14.15
CA PRO A 3 -5.64 -11.64 -12.74
C PRO A 3 -5.33 -10.39 -11.94
N PHE A 4 -6.32 -9.92 -11.19
CA PHE A 4 -6.09 -8.96 -10.14
C PHE A 4 -5.10 -9.60 -9.18
N ASN A 5 -3.86 -9.16 -9.26
CA ASN A 5 -2.89 -9.50 -8.26
C ASN A 5 -3.41 -8.89 -6.96
N ARG A 6 -3.81 -9.74 -6.04
CA ARG A 6 -4.19 -9.39 -4.69
C ARG A 6 -2.89 -8.97 -3.97
N ASP A 7 -2.38 -7.81 -4.35
CA ASP A 7 -1.34 -7.12 -3.60
C ASP A 7 -1.96 -6.58 -2.31
N GLY A 8 -2.51 -7.50 -1.54
CA GLY A 8 -2.66 -7.27 -0.12
C GLY A 8 -1.26 -7.05 0.39
N GLY A 9 -0.91 -5.81 0.74
CA GLY A 9 0.37 -5.52 1.37
C GLY A 9 0.62 -6.54 2.49
N ASP A 10 1.87 -6.82 2.77
CA ASP A 10 2.23 -7.69 3.87
C ASP A 10 1.47 -7.28 5.14
N GLY A 11 1.02 -8.25 5.92
CA GLY A 11 0.21 -7.97 7.11
C GLY A 11 0.89 -7.00 8.10
N ILE A 12 2.22 -6.89 8.03
CA ILE A 12 3.04 -5.96 8.83
C ILE A 12 2.76 -4.51 8.44
N SER A 13 2.57 -4.22 7.16
CA SER A 13 2.31 -2.85 6.69
C SER A 13 1.00 -2.27 7.21
N ASN A 14 0.09 -3.11 7.69
CA ASN A 14 -1.18 -2.67 8.28
C ASN A 14 -1.01 -2.11 9.70
N LEU A 15 0.07 -2.47 10.39
CA LEU A 15 0.35 -2.00 11.75
C LEU A 15 1.08 -0.64 11.72
N ASN A 16 0.94 0.10 12.82
CA ASN A 16 1.79 1.26 13.06
C ASN A 16 3.15 0.78 13.59
N PRO A 17 4.28 1.08 12.94
CA PRO A 17 5.60 0.69 13.41
C PRO A 17 5.92 1.18 14.83
N GLU A 18 5.41 2.35 15.21
CA GLU A 18 5.62 2.94 16.53
C GLU A 18 4.91 2.15 17.65
N ASP A 19 3.95 1.28 17.33
CA ASP A 19 3.27 0.43 18.31
C ASP A 19 3.99 -0.91 18.51
N ILE A 20 5.03 -1.19 17.75
CA ILE A 20 5.78 -2.44 17.83
C ILE A 20 6.81 -2.34 18.97
N GLU A 21 6.76 -3.30 19.89
CA GLU A 21 7.75 -3.48 20.95
C GLU A 21 8.90 -4.37 20.47
N SER A 22 8.57 -5.49 19.80
CA SER A 22 9.58 -6.41 19.28
C SER A 22 9.07 -7.21 18.08
N ILE A 23 10.00 -7.64 17.25
CA ILE A 23 9.78 -8.54 16.12
C ILE A 23 10.70 -9.73 16.27
N SER A 24 10.15 -10.95 16.27
CA SER A 24 10.91 -12.20 16.27
C SER A 24 10.61 -13.00 15.02
N ILE A 25 11.65 -13.45 14.33
CA ILE A 25 11.52 -14.24 13.10
C ILE A 25 11.93 -15.68 13.41
N LEU A 26 10.98 -16.61 13.35
CA LEU A 26 11.19 -18.03 13.47
C LEU A 26 11.27 -18.67 12.09
N LYS A 27 12.35 -19.40 11.82
CA LYS A 27 12.61 -20.06 10.53
C LYS A 27 12.68 -21.59 10.70
N GLY A 28 12.19 -22.33 9.70
CA GLY A 28 12.36 -23.78 9.64
C GLY A 28 11.61 -24.56 10.72
N ALA A 29 12.20 -25.68 11.17
CA ALA A 29 11.56 -26.63 12.07
C ALA A 29 11.01 -26.06 13.39
N PRO A 30 11.65 -25.10 14.08
CA PRO A 30 11.10 -24.49 15.27
C PRO A 30 9.77 -23.76 15.04
N ALA A 31 9.60 -23.13 13.88
CA ALA A 31 8.36 -22.47 13.52
C ALA A 31 7.23 -23.49 13.33
N ALA A 32 7.50 -24.57 12.59
CA ALA A 32 6.55 -25.64 12.34
C ALA A 32 6.16 -26.42 13.62
N ALA A 33 7.10 -26.61 14.54
CA ALA A 33 6.85 -27.26 15.81
C ALA A 33 5.90 -26.47 16.73
N LEU A 34 5.99 -25.12 16.71
CA LEU A 34 5.17 -24.26 17.55
C LEU A 34 3.82 -23.87 16.90
N TYR A 35 3.78 -23.73 15.57
CA TYR A 35 2.63 -23.16 14.86
C TYR A 35 2.06 -24.11 13.78
N GLY A 36 2.54 -25.34 13.70
CA GLY A 36 2.03 -26.35 12.79
C GLY A 36 2.39 -26.11 11.31
N SER A 37 1.64 -26.72 10.41
CA SER A 37 1.91 -26.72 8.96
C SER A 37 1.82 -25.32 8.33
N GLN A 38 1.06 -24.41 8.90
CA GLN A 38 0.95 -23.02 8.41
C GLN A 38 2.27 -22.26 8.54
N ALA A 39 3.15 -22.70 9.45
CA ALA A 39 4.47 -22.12 9.69
C ALA A 39 5.60 -22.75 8.86
N ALA A 40 5.28 -23.57 7.83
CA ALA A 40 6.29 -24.24 7.00
C ALA A 40 7.29 -23.26 6.35
N ASN A 41 6.84 -22.05 6.00
CA ASN A 41 7.67 -20.97 5.41
C ASN A 41 8.26 -20.02 6.47
N GLY A 42 8.12 -20.32 7.76
CA GLY A 42 8.52 -19.47 8.86
C GLY A 42 7.38 -18.64 9.46
N VAL A 43 7.66 -17.98 10.57
CA VAL A 43 6.72 -17.15 11.33
C VAL A 43 7.38 -15.84 11.72
N ILE A 44 6.67 -14.75 11.56
CA ILE A 44 7.04 -13.44 12.10
C ILE A 44 6.12 -13.15 13.27
N LEU A 45 6.69 -13.11 14.48
CA LEU A 45 5.98 -12.78 15.71
C LEU A 45 6.15 -11.29 15.99
N ILE A 46 5.05 -10.57 16.09
CA ILE A 46 5.04 -9.14 16.41
C ILE A 46 4.42 -8.97 17.79
N THR A 47 5.20 -8.39 18.70
CA THR A 47 4.72 -7.97 20.01
C THR A 47 4.45 -6.48 19.99
N THR A 48 3.22 -6.09 20.34
CA THR A 48 2.83 -4.69 20.43
C THR A 48 3.07 -4.14 21.84
N LYS A 49 3.35 -2.83 21.93
CA LYS A 49 3.54 -2.11 23.19
C LYS A 49 2.36 -2.29 24.14
N LYS A 50 2.65 -2.24 25.43
CA LYS A 50 1.70 -2.32 26.56
C LYS A 50 1.73 -1.04 27.37
N GLY A 51 0.77 -0.89 28.28
CA GLY A 51 0.81 0.12 29.32
C GLY A 51 1.97 -0.08 30.29
N GLN A 52 2.35 0.99 30.98
CA GLN A 52 3.41 0.98 32.01
C GLN A 52 2.93 0.25 33.27
N SER A 53 3.83 -0.51 33.91
CA SER A 53 3.47 -1.31 35.11
C SER A 53 3.74 -0.62 36.44
N HIS A 54 4.52 0.47 36.48
CA HIS A 54 5.07 1.06 37.70
C HIS A 54 4.46 2.43 38.05
N GLY A 55 3.20 2.68 37.75
CA GLY A 55 2.54 3.96 38.04
C GLY A 55 2.98 5.12 37.16
N GLN A 56 3.82 4.86 36.16
CA GLN A 56 4.33 5.86 35.25
C GLN A 56 3.28 6.23 34.20
N ARG A 57 3.33 7.49 33.77
CA ARG A 57 2.57 7.99 32.64
C ARG A 57 3.56 8.42 31.57
N SER A 58 3.34 7.98 30.35
CA SER A 58 4.17 8.36 29.23
C SER A 58 3.29 8.85 28.09
N VAL A 59 3.69 9.98 27.51
CA VAL A 59 3.14 10.51 26.26
C VAL A 59 4.29 10.57 25.29
N SER A 60 4.16 9.91 24.16
CA SER A 60 5.16 9.93 23.09
C SER A 60 4.55 10.57 21.85
N PHE A 61 5.28 11.47 21.23
CA PHE A 61 4.95 12.07 19.94
C PHE A 61 6.12 11.81 18.99
N SER A 62 5.82 11.31 17.80
CA SER A 62 6.80 11.04 16.75
C SER A 62 6.32 11.61 15.43
N THR A 63 7.23 12.17 14.65
CA THR A 63 6.99 12.58 13.27
C THR A 63 8.17 12.20 12.41
N SER A 64 7.90 11.67 11.21
CA SER A 64 8.90 11.29 10.22
C SER A 64 8.50 11.86 8.86
N LEU A 65 9.46 12.41 8.14
CA LEU A 65 9.32 12.88 6.78
C LEU A 65 10.31 12.14 5.89
N MET A 66 9.82 11.56 4.81
CA MET A 66 10.61 10.88 3.79
C MET A 66 10.43 11.57 2.45
N PHE A 67 11.53 11.69 1.69
CA PHE A 67 11.55 12.25 0.35
C PHE A 67 12.11 11.20 -0.60
N ASP A 68 11.34 10.89 -1.64
CA ASP A 68 11.67 9.88 -2.62
C ASP A 68 11.91 10.54 -3.98
N ASN A 69 13.00 10.18 -4.65
CA ASN A 69 13.31 10.65 -5.98
C ASN A 69 13.73 9.50 -6.88
N ALA A 70 13.37 9.57 -8.15
CA ALA A 70 13.87 8.65 -9.17
C ALA A 70 15.36 8.92 -9.41
N PHE A 71 16.26 8.01 -8.97
CA PHE A 71 17.70 8.20 -9.14
C PHE A 71 18.32 7.29 -10.19
N ALA A 72 17.78 6.08 -10.39
CA ALA A 72 18.27 5.10 -11.36
C ALA A 72 17.37 5.09 -12.60
N LEU A 73 17.62 6.01 -13.51
CA LEU A 73 16.93 6.07 -14.80
C LEU A 73 17.76 5.39 -15.88
N PRO A 74 17.12 4.71 -16.86
CA PRO A 74 17.84 4.12 -18.00
C PRO A 74 18.50 5.22 -18.82
N LYS A 75 19.73 4.94 -19.28
CA LYS A 75 20.39 5.80 -20.26
C LYS A 75 19.80 5.54 -21.65
N MET A 76 19.24 6.57 -22.24
CA MET A 76 18.68 6.51 -23.58
C MET A 76 19.74 6.90 -24.62
N GLN A 77 19.65 6.31 -25.82
CA GLN A 77 20.43 6.73 -26.96
C GLN A 77 19.85 8.05 -27.54
N ASN A 78 20.71 8.89 -28.13
CA ASN A 78 20.35 10.14 -28.79
C ASN A 78 21.06 10.34 -30.14
N ARG A 79 21.55 9.25 -30.75
CA ARG A 79 22.33 9.28 -32.00
C ARG A 79 21.54 8.86 -33.23
N TYR A 80 20.42 8.17 -33.02
CA TYR A 80 19.56 7.67 -34.07
C TYR A 80 18.13 8.23 -33.88
N GLY A 81 17.60 8.81 -34.92
CA GLY A 81 16.23 9.35 -34.94
C GLY A 81 15.18 8.29 -35.10
N VAL A 82 13.99 8.71 -35.42
CA VAL A 82 12.81 7.86 -35.62
C VAL A 82 12.74 7.39 -37.07
N SER A 83 12.46 6.11 -37.31
CA SER A 83 12.36 5.56 -38.65
C SER A 83 10.94 5.58 -39.22
N ASP A 84 9.95 5.32 -38.35
CA ASP A 84 8.56 5.08 -38.71
C ASP A 84 7.55 5.87 -37.85
N GLY A 85 8.02 6.86 -37.10
CA GLY A 85 7.22 7.62 -36.14
C GLY A 85 7.09 6.95 -34.77
N VAL A 86 7.61 5.74 -34.59
CA VAL A 86 7.51 4.96 -33.36
C VAL A 86 8.88 4.56 -32.83
N ASP A 87 9.70 3.89 -33.63
CA ASP A 87 10.96 3.30 -33.17
C ASP A 87 12.16 4.22 -33.37
N SER A 88 12.98 4.39 -32.35
CA SER A 88 14.12 5.31 -32.32
C SER A 88 15.43 4.71 -32.87
N TRP A 89 15.37 3.97 -33.98
CA TRP A 89 16.52 3.34 -34.67
C TRP A 89 16.56 3.66 -36.16
N GLY A 90 16.15 4.87 -36.52
CA GLY A 90 16.22 5.40 -37.89
C GLY A 90 17.60 5.89 -38.26
N GLU A 91 17.67 6.92 -39.10
CA GLU A 91 18.93 7.48 -39.54
C GLU A 91 19.74 8.12 -38.42
N ARG A 92 21.06 8.05 -38.55
CA ARG A 92 21.95 8.73 -37.61
C ARG A 92 21.84 10.24 -37.79
N ALA A 93 21.54 10.93 -36.70
CA ALA A 93 21.39 12.38 -36.66
C ALA A 93 21.97 12.96 -35.37
N ASN A 94 22.21 14.27 -35.35
CA ASN A 94 22.51 15.00 -34.14
C ASN A 94 21.19 15.50 -33.54
N LEU A 95 20.61 14.73 -32.64
CA LEU A 95 19.28 14.98 -32.06
C LEU A 95 19.36 15.95 -30.89
N PRO A 96 18.34 16.80 -30.70
CA PRO A 96 18.16 17.53 -29.45
C PRO A 96 18.03 16.56 -28.27
N GLU A 97 18.51 16.97 -27.12
CA GLU A 97 18.36 16.22 -25.88
C GLU A 97 17.27 16.86 -25.01
N TYR A 98 16.27 16.05 -24.62
CA TYR A 98 15.23 16.41 -23.67
C TYR A 98 15.28 15.48 -22.49
N ASP A 99 15.06 16.01 -21.28
CA ASP A 99 15.07 15.18 -20.06
C ASP A 99 13.67 14.58 -19.76
N ASN A 100 13.01 14.09 -20.83
CA ASN A 100 11.66 13.56 -20.81
C ASN A 100 11.41 12.56 -19.67
N LEU A 101 12.43 11.73 -19.37
CA LEU A 101 12.31 10.73 -18.31
C LEU A 101 12.29 11.36 -16.93
N ARG A 102 13.17 12.30 -16.66
CA ARG A 102 13.27 12.95 -15.35
C ARG A 102 12.07 13.86 -15.11
N ASP A 103 11.61 14.57 -16.14
CA ASP A 103 10.50 15.52 -16.06
C ASP A 103 9.13 14.86 -15.85
N PHE A 104 9.05 13.55 -16.08
CA PHE A 104 7.87 12.77 -15.77
C PHE A 104 7.72 12.51 -14.26
N PHE A 105 8.83 12.37 -13.55
CA PHE A 105 8.83 12.10 -12.11
C PHE A 105 8.82 13.38 -11.29
N SER A 106 8.19 13.30 -10.14
CA SER A 106 8.21 14.33 -9.10
C SER A 106 8.93 13.80 -7.86
N THR A 107 9.24 14.69 -6.92
CA THR A 107 9.67 14.26 -5.59
C THR A 107 8.46 13.70 -4.83
N GLY A 108 8.54 12.43 -4.44
CA GLY A 108 7.58 11.82 -3.52
C GLY A 108 7.82 12.34 -2.11
N VAL A 109 6.75 12.50 -1.35
CA VAL A 109 6.82 12.93 0.06
C VAL A 109 5.90 12.06 0.89
N THR A 110 6.43 11.45 1.95
CA THR A 110 5.64 10.68 2.92
C THR A 110 5.84 11.26 4.31
N SER A 111 4.74 11.59 4.98
CA SER A 111 4.72 12.05 6.37
C SER A 111 4.02 11.01 7.25
N ILE A 112 4.66 10.63 8.34
CA ILE A 112 4.09 9.78 9.38
C ILE A 112 4.11 10.58 10.67
N THR A 113 2.95 10.75 11.30
CA THR A 113 2.84 11.41 12.61
C THR A 113 2.08 10.48 13.54
N SER A 114 2.62 10.25 14.73
CA SER A 114 1.99 9.41 15.74
C SER A 114 2.02 10.04 17.12
N ILE A 115 1.00 9.72 17.90
CA ILE A 115 0.94 10.02 19.33
C ILE A 115 0.57 8.74 20.07
N SER A 116 1.26 8.45 21.18
CA SER A 116 0.88 7.36 22.06
C SER A 116 0.83 7.78 23.52
N LEU A 117 -0.09 7.17 24.24
CA LEU A 117 -0.32 7.35 25.67
C LEU A 117 -0.17 6.00 26.35
N SER A 118 0.65 5.94 27.36
CA SER A 118 0.85 4.74 28.16
C SER A 118 0.71 5.09 29.63
N HIS A 119 -0.11 4.35 30.34
CA HIS A 119 -0.34 4.53 31.78
C HIS A 119 -0.65 3.19 32.42
N GLY A 120 -0.32 3.04 33.68
CA GLY A 120 -0.78 1.91 34.47
C GLY A 120 0.03 1.68 35.75
N ASN A 121 -0.40 0.66 36.44
CA ASN A 121 0.23 0.12 37.64
C ASN A 121 0.29 -1.40 37.53
N GLU A 122 0.64 -2.09 38.59
CA GLU A 122 0.74 -3.56 38.61
C GLU A 122 -0.61 -4.26 38.32
N LYS A 123 -1.75 -3.60 38.57
CA LYS A 123 -3.08 -4.19 38.41
C LYS A 123 -3.77 -3.79 37.10
N LEU A 124 -3.49 -2.60 36.59
CA LEU A 124 -4.14 -2.08 35.39
C LEU A 124 -3.12 -1.33 34.52
N GLN A 125 -2.99 -1.71 33.26
CA GLN A 125 -2.09 -1.10 32.30
C GLN A 125 -2.86 -0.76 31.04
N ASN A 126 -2.76 0.47 30.58
CA ASN A 126 -3.43 0.98 29.39
C ASN A 126 -2.41 1.52 28.40
N TYR A 127 -2.60 1.19 27.14
CA TYR A 127 -1.88 1.75 26.01
C TYR A 127 -2.88 2.22 24.97
N PHE A 128 -2.68 3.42 24.46
CA PHE A 128 -3.44 4.00 23.37
C PHE A 128 -2.49 4.64 22.39
N SER A 129 -2.70 4.47 21.10
CA SER A 129 -1.97 5.19 20.06
C SER A 129 -2.85 5.55 18.89
N TYR A 130 -2.48 6.64 18.24
CA TYR A 130 -3.01 7.05 16.95
C TYR A 130 -1.86 7.43 16.04
N ALA A 131 -1.87 6.94 14.79
CA ALA A 131 -0.94 7.33 13.76
C ALA A 131 -1.65 7.71 12.47
N SER A 132 -1.15 8.75 11.82
CA SER A 132 -1.57 9.21 10.50
C SER A 132 -0.39 9.18 9.55
N THR A 133 -0.55 8.51 8.41
CA THR A 133 0.40 8.50 7.30
C THR A 133 -0.25 9.14 6.09
N THR A 134 0.41 10.15 5.53
CA THR A 134 0.02 10.75 4.25
C THR A 134 1.20 10.69 3.30
N GLY A 135 0.96 10.35 2.04
CA GLY A 135 2.02 10.22 1.05
C GLY A 135 1.60 10.64 -0.34
N HIS A 136 2.54 11.24 -1.06
CA HIS A 136 2.48 11.48 -2.50
C HIS A 136 3.63 10.74 -3.15
N GLY A 137 3.34 9.91 -4.14
CA GLY A 137 4.36 9.14 -4.85
C GLY A 137 5.15 9.98 -5.86
N ILE A 138 6.24 9.40 -6.37
CA ILE A 138 7.05 10.03 -7.43
C ILE A 138 6.37 10.10 -8.80
N ILE A 139 5.30 9.32 -9.01
CA ILE A 139 4.44 9.42 -10.20
C ILE A 139 3.20 10.23 -9.82
N GLY A 140 2.84 11.20 -10.65
CA GLY A 140 1.76 12.13 -10.39
C GLY A 140 0.43 11.48 -10.02
N LYS A 141 -0.33 12.13 -9.15
CA LYS A 141 -1.65 11.71 -8.63
C LYS A 141 -1.68 10.43 -7.80
N HIS A 142 -0.56 9.75 -7.58
CA HIS A 142 -0.46 8.67 -6.62
C HIS A 142 -0.46 9.21 -5.20
N ASN A 143 -1.48 8.84 -4.41
CA ASN A 143 -1.64 9.34 -3.04
C ASN A 143 -1.98 8.20 -2.08
N LEU A 144 -1.42 8.28 -0.89
CA LEU A 144 -1.69 7.41 0.25
C LEU A 144 -2.22 8.23 1.42
N SER A 145 -3.29 7.75 2.06
CA SER A 145 -3.73 8.20 3.38
C SER A 145 -4.02 6.97 4.23
N LYS A 146 -3.36 6.85 5.38
CA LYS A 146 -3.56 5.73 6.31
C LYS A 146 -3.69 6.25 7.73
N HIS A 147 -4.64 5.70 8.48
CA HIS A 147 -4.88 5.99 9.89
C HIS A 147 -4.89 4.68 10.66
N ASN A 148 -4.12 4.63 11.73
CA ASN A 148 -4.06 3.52 12.66
C ASN A 148 -4.51 3.99 14.04
N LEU A 149 -5.35 3.21 14.70
CA LEU A 149 -5.76 3.39 16.08
C LEU A 149 -5.50 2.09 16.83
N THR A 150 -4.75 2.17 17.91
CA THR A 150 -4.45 1.02 18.77
C THR A 150 -4.91 1.28 20.19
N PHE A 151 -5.58 0.31 20.76
CA PHE A 151 -5.92 0.28 22.18
C PHE A 151 -5.52 -1.07 22.76
N ARG A 152 -4.91 -1.07 23.94
CA ARG A 152 -4.61 -2.29 24.69
C ARG A 152 -4.76 -2.06 26.18
N GLU A 153 -5.43 -2.98 26.84
CA GLU A 153 -5.57 -3.02 28.28
C GLU A 153 -5.12 -4.36 28.83
N THR A 154 -4.35 -4.32 29.89
CA THR A 154 -3.99 -5.50 30.68
C THR A 154 -4.46 -5.28 32.11
N SER A 155 -5.28 -6.20 32.63
CA SER A 155 -5.86 -6.15 33.97
C SER A 155 -5.46 -7.38 34.77
N VAL A 156 -5.04 -7.19 36.05
CA VAL A 156 -4.70 -8.26 36.99
C VAL A 156 -5.71 -8.24 38.12
N LEU A 157 -6.50 -9.28 38.21
CA LEU A 157 -7.66 -9.43 39.09
C LEU A 157 -7.51 -10.62 40.03
N LEU A 158 -8.48 -10.79 40.96
CA LEU A 158 -8.55 -11.94 41.88
C LEU A 158 -7.25 -12.19 42.64
N ASN A 159 -6.69 -11.16 43.27
CA ASN A 159 -5.42 -11.25 43.97
C ASN A 159 -4.29 -11.86 43.12
N SER A 160 -4.15 -11.35 41.88
CA SER A 160 -3.16 -11.78 40.89
C SER A 160 -3.36 -13.19 40.32
N ARG A 161 -4.53 -13.81 40.54
CA ARG A 161 -4.85 -15.12 39.97
C ARG A 161 -5.39 -15.02 38.52
N LEU A 162 -6.02 -13.92 38.16
CA LEU A 162 -6.58 -13.72 36.80
C LEU A 162 -5.89 -12.55 36.12
N LYS A 163 -5.23 -12.81 35.00
CA LYS A 163 -4.69 -11.80 34.11
C LYS A 163 -5.51 -11.78 32.84
N LEU A 164 -6.09 -10.64 32.52
CA LEU A 164 -6.78 -10.35 31.27
C LEU A 164 -5.92 -9.42 30.41
N ASP A 165 -5.83 -9.69 29.11
CA ASP A 165 -5.16 -8.81 28.15
C ASP A 165 -6.05 -8.70 26.91
N GLY A 166 -6.54 -7.49 26.66
CA GLY A 166 -7.39 -7.17 25.51
C GLY A 166 -6.71 -6.13 24.64
N SER A 167 -6.77 -6.31 23.32
CA SER A 167 -6.27 -5.33 22.37
C SER A 167 -7.18 -5.18 21.18
N MET A 168 -7.21 -3.98 20.62
CA MET A 168 -7.90 -3.63 19.38
C MET A 168 -6.97 -2.79 18.51
N ASN A 169 -6.82 -3.19 17.26
CA ASN A 169 -6.17 -2.41 16.21
C ASN A 169 -7.19 -2.12 15.12
N LEU A 170 -7.35 -0.84 14.78
CA LEU A 170 -8.17 -0.38 13.67
C LEU A 170 -7.27 0.35 12.68
N MET A 171 -7.25 -0.09 11.43
CA MET A 171 -6.56 0.58 10.34
C MET A 171 -7.55 0.92 9.24
N ARG A 172 -7.46 2.15 8.74
CA ARG A 172 -8.14 2.60 7.52
C ARG A 172 -7.11 3.17 6.57
N GLN A 173 -7.07 2.65 5.34
CA GLN A 173 -6.17 3.09 4.29
C GLN A 173 -6.94 3.45 3.03
N VAL A 174 -6.53 4.54 2.40
CA VAL A 174 -7.00 4.95 1.07
C VAL A 174 -5.77 5.15 0.19
N VAL A 175 -5.70 4.40 -0.91
CA VAL A 175 -4.70 4.58 -1.97
C VAL A 175 -5.41 5.06 -3.22
N LYS A 176 -4.90 6.13 -3.83
CA LYS A 176 -5.40 6.64 -5.11
C LYS A 176 -4.32 6.50 -6.16
N ASN A 177 -4.73 6.03 -7.34
CA ASN A 177 -3.90 5.94 -8.53
C ASN A 177 -2.55 5.25 -8.29
N LYS A 178 -2.61 4.08 -7.62
CA LYS A 178 -1.43 3.22 -7.43
C LYS A 178 -0.84 2.89 -8.80
N PRO A 179 0.45 3.20 -9.05
CA PRO A 179 1.08 2.89 -10.32
C PRO A 179 1.08 1.38 -10.58
N THR A 180 0.72 0.99 -11.79
CA THR A 180 0.82 -0.40 -12.22
C THR A 180 2.25 -0.67 -12.68
N VAL A 181 2.82 -1.77 -12.20
CA VAL A 181 4.13 -2.28 -12.61
C VAL A 181 3.95 -3.40 -13.64
N GLY A 182 5.00 -3.75 -14.34
CA GLY A 182 4.99 -4.77 -15.39
C GLY A 182 4.91 -4.18 -16.79
N GLY A 183 4.71 -5.03 -17.81
CA GLY A 183 4.63 -4.60 -19.19
C GLY A 183 3.23 -4.16 -19.57
N PHE A 184 3.14 -3.26 -20.53
CA PHE A 184 1.97 -2.91 -21.35
C PHE A 184 0.86 -2.09 -20.66
N TYR A 185 0.11 -1.40 -21.47
CA TYR A 185 -1.14 -0.68 -21.30
C TYR A 185 -1.28 0.24 -20.09
N MET A 186 -1.17 -0.28 -18.86
CA MET A 186 -1.40 0.50 -17.63
C MET A 186 -0.12 1.05 -17.01
N ASN A 187 1.05 0.59 -17.46
CA ASN A 187 2.33 1.10 -16.95
C ASN A 187 2.74 2.34 -17.74
N PRO A 188 2.77 3.54 -17.12
CA PRO A 188 3.12 4.76 -17.83
C PRO A 188 4.57 4.77 -18.34
N LEU A 189 5.44 3.94 -17.76
CA LEU A 189 6.84 3.87 -18.16
C LEU A 189 7.03 3.22 -19.53
N VAL A 190 6.10 2.42 -20.02
CA VAL A 190 6.19 1.80 -21.35
C VAL A 190 6.20 2.87 -22.43
N GLY A 191 5.19 3.73 -22.47
CA GLY A 191 5.15 4.83 -23.43
C GLY A 191 6.28 5.84 -23.22
N LEU A 192 6.61 6.12 -21.94
CA LEU A 192 7.70 7.04 -21.60
C LEU A 192 9.07 6.55 -22.14
N TYR A 193 9.38 5.27 -21.98
CA TYR A 193 10.68 4.71 -22.42
C TYR A 193 10.76 4.50 -23.93
N ARG A 194 9.63 4.32 -24.59
CA ARG A 194 9.53 4.19 -26.05
C ARG A 194 9.37 5.51 -26.78
N PHE A 195 9.07 6.60 -26.05
CA PHE A 195 8.88 7.90 -26.68
C PHE A 195 10.04 8.28 -27.59
N PRO A 196 9.76 8.81 -28.80
CA PRO A 196 10.78 9.09 -29.84
C PRO A 196 11.94 9.94 -29.33
N ARG A 197 13.15 9.54 -29.72
CA ARG A 197 14.37 10.29 -29.39
C ARG A 197 14.45 11.57 -30.21
N GLY A 198 14.87 12.66 -29.55
CA GLY A 198 14.95 13.98 -30.18
C GLY A 198 13.64 14.75 -30.19
N GLU A 199 12.57 14.22 -29.58
CA GLU A 199 11.29 14.89 -29.43
C GLU A 199 11.02 15.27 -27.97
N ASP A 200 10.30 16.38 -27.79
CA ASP A 200 9.88 16.88 -26.46
C ASP A 200 8.50 16.32 -26.12
N ILE A 201 8.41 15.59 -25.02
CA ILE A 201 7.14 15.02 -24.53
C ILE A 201 6.19 16.07 -23.94
N SER A 202 6.66 17.30 -23.70
CA SER A 202 5.86 18.36 -23.08
C SER A 202 4.58 18.66 -23.82
N TYR A 203 4.58 18.55 -25.16
CA TYR A 203 3.37 18.69 -25.96
C TYR A 203 2.28 17.69 -25.52
N TYR A 204 2.65 16.41 -25.35
CA TYR A 204 1.74 15.34 -24.93
C TYR A 204 1.43 15.35 -23.42
N LYS A 205 2.20 16.06 -22.63
CA LYS A 205 1.91 16.35 -21.22
C LYS A 205 0.79 17.40 -21.11
N GLU A 206 0.92 18.48 -21.85
CA GLU A 206 -0.04 19.59 -21.83
C GLU A 206 -1.32 19.24 -22.58
N ASN A 207 -1.20 18.46 -23.64
CA ASN A 207 -2.28 18.05 -24.54
C ASN A 207 -2.45 16.53 -24.51
N PHE A 208 -2.51 15.91 -23.32
CA PHE A 208 -2.67 14.45 -23.23
C PHE A 208 -4.02 13.95 -23.74
N GLU A 209 -4.96 14.86 -23.94
CA GLU A 209 -6.26 14.61 -24.56
C GLU A 209 -6.61 15.73 -25.54
N VAL A 210 -7.37 15.37 -26.58
CA VAL A 210 -7.91 16.30 -27.58
C VAL A 210 -9.38 16.00 -27.78
N TYR A 211 -10.17 17.04 -28.11
CA TYR A 211 -11.59 16.87 -28.37
C TYR A 211 -11.84 16.24 -29.74
N ASP A 212 -12.65 15.18 -29.76
CA ASP A 212 -13.12 14.49 -30.99
C ASP A 212 -14.58 14.87 -31.23
N GLU A 213 -14.82 15.65 -32.29
CA GLU A 213 -16.17 16.12 -32.66
C GLU A 213 -17.08 14.96 -33.04
N GLY A 214 -16.55 13.91 -33.70
CA GLY A 214 -17.32 12.74 -34.11
C GLY A 214 -17.87 11.92 -32.96
N ARG A 215 -17.13 11.89 -31.85
CA ARG A 215 -17.49 11.17 -30.63
C ARG A 215 -18.09 12.10 -29.57
N ASN A 216 -17.97 13.41 -29.72
CA ASN A 216 -18.39 14.42 -28.76
C ASN A 216 -17.79 14.20 -27.36
N LEU A 217 -16.48 13.85 -27.31
CA LEU A 217 -15.72 13.66 -26.07
C LEU A 217 -14.22 13.86 -26.30
N ASN A 218 -13.46 14.03 -25.21
CA ASN A 218 -12.01 14.07 -25.26
C ASN A 218 -11.45 12.64 -25.44
N ILE A 219 -10.55 12.48 -26.40
CA ILE A 219 -9.83 11.24 -26.67
C ILE A 219 -8.36 11.38 -26.33
N GLN A 220 -7.67 10.26 -26.13
CA GLN A 220 -6.24 10.22 -25.88
C GLN A 220 -5.46 10.82 -27.06
N ASN A 221 -4.53 11.72 -26.77
CA ASN A 221 -3.56 12.25 -27.72
C ASN A 221 -2.19 11.59 -27.49
N TRP A 222 -1.70 10.87 -28.47
CA TRP A 222 -0.40 10.21 -28.42
C TRP A 222 0.18 10.07 -29.83
N HIS A 223 1.51 9.92 -29.95
CA HIS A 223 2.21 9.80 -31.22
C HIS A 223 1.96 8.46 -31.92
N THR A 224 1.54 7.43 -31.17
CA THR A 224 1.15 6.14 -31.72
C THR A 224 -0.36 5.96 -31.70
N SER A 225 -0.88 4.98 -32.43
CA SER A 225 -2.27 4.57 -32.32
C SER A 225 -2.57 4.03 -30.91
N TYR A 226 -3.74 4.39 -30.37
CA TYR A 226 -4.21 3.85 -29.08
C TYR A 226 -4.47 2.33 -29.10
N GLU A 227 -4.41 1.71 -30.26
CA GLU A 227 -4.52 0.26 -30.44
C GLU A 227 -3.24 -0.49 -30.09
N ASP A 228 -2.11 0.22 -30.05
CA ASP A 228 -0.84 -0.35 -29.63
C ASP A 228 -0.81 -0.59 -28.11
N PHE A 229 0.18 -1.38 -27.64
CA PHE A 229 0.33 -1.74 -26.24
C PHE A 229 0.83 -0.59 -25.35
N GLU A 230 1.24 0.51 -25.92
CA GLU A 230 1.61 1.72 -25.18
C GLU A 230 0.50 2.77 -25.24
N GLN A 231 0.51 3.64 -24.26
CA GLN A 231 -0.39 4.77 -24.15
C GLN A 231 0.39 6.01 -23.69
N ASN A 232 -0.18 7.19 -23.93
CA ASN A 232 0.37 8.40 -23.37
C ASN A 232 0.51 8.26 -21.82
N PRO A 233 1.73 8.40 -21.26
CA PRO A 233 1.95 8.32 -19.81
C PRO A 233 1.06 9.25 -18.99
N TYR A 234 0.76 10.43 -19.55
CA TYR A 234 -0.09 11.43 -18.89
C TYR A 234 -1.59 11.10 -19.04
N TRP A 235 -2.00 10.39 -20.11
CA TRP A 235 -3.33 9.80 -20.18
C TRP A 235 -3.52 8.77 -19.06
N ILE A 236 -2.58 7.85 -18.93
CA ILE A 236 -2.63 6.80 -17.89
C ILE A 236 -2.81 7.44 -16.52
N THR A 237 -1.97 8.42 -16.16
CA THR A 237 -2.02 9.04 -14.83
C THR A 237 -3.24 9.94 -14.61
N ASN A 238 -3.89 10.43 -15.69
CA ASN A 238 -5.01 11.35 -15.59
C ASN A 238 -6.38 10.72 -15.88
N ARG A 239 -6.44 9.62 -16.66
CA ARG A 239 -7.69 9.04 -17.17
C ARG A 239 -7.87 7.56 -16.89
N ILE A 240 -6.84 6.89 -16.35
CA ILE A 240 -6.96 5.55 -15.74
C ILE A 240 -6.84 5.72 -14.23
N LEU A 241 -7.99 5.90 -13.59
CA LEU A 241 -8.04 6.24 -12.18
C LEU A 241 -8.38 5.03 -11.33
N SER A 242 -7.74 4.91 -10.18
CA SER A 242 -8.04 3.89 -9.18
C SER A 242 -8.19 4.49 -7.78
N LYS A 243 -9.06 3.88 -7.00
CA LYS A 243 -9.19 4.18 -5.58
C LYS A 243 -9.39 2.87 -4.81
N GLU A 244 -8.45 2.58 -3.94
CA GLU A 244 -8.49 1.43 -3.04
C GLU A 244 -8.77 1.92 -1.63
N ASN A 245 -9.81 1.37 -0.97
CA ASN A 245 -10.09 1.63 0.42
C ASN A 245 -9.97 0.31 1.16
N ARG A 246 -9.10 0.26 2.17
CA ARG A 246 -8.96 -0.87 3.08
C ARG A 246 -9.38 -0.47 4.48
N MET A 247 -10.18 -1.30 5.12
CA MET A 247 -10.43 -1.29 6.55
C MET A 247 -9.95 -2.62 7.12
N HIS A 248 -9.13 -2.57 8.16
CA HIS A 248 -8.61 -3.74 8.85
C HIS A 248 -8.82 -3.58 10.35
N VAL A 249 -9.48 -4.54 10.97
CA VAL A 249 -9.79 -4.55 12.39
C VAL A 249 -9.27 -5.86 12.99
N ILE A 250 -8.40 -5.76 13.97
CA ILE A 250 -7.91 -6.90 14.75
C ILE A 250 -8.34 -6.69 16.20
N VAL A 251 -9.08 -7.65 16.74
CA VAL A 251 -9.44 -7.67 18.16
C VAL A 251 -8.90 -8.96 18.77
N SER A 252 -8.16 -8.84 19.85
CA SER A 252 -7.59 -9.97 20.57
C SER A 252 -7.95 -9.89 22.06
N LEU A 253 -8.30 -11.02 22.63
CA LEU A 253 -8.56 -11.16 24.06
C LEU A 253 -7.85 -12.43 24.57
N SER A 254 -7.14 -12.31 25.66
CA SER A 254 -6.57 -13.45 26.37
C SER A 254 -6.86 -13.38 27.86
N ALA A 255 -7.08 -14.53 28.46
CA ALA A 255 -7.24 -14.69 29.88
C ALA A 255 -6.29 -15.79 30.38
N ASN A 256 -5.60 -15.51 31.46
CA ASN A 256 -4.75 -16.48 32.15
C ASN A 256 -5.23 -16.56 33.60
N LEU A 257 -5.80 -17.71 33.99
CA LEU A 257 -6.33 -17.99 35.32
C LEU A 257 -5.44 -19.00 36.04
N LYS A 258 -4.78 -18.57 37.09
CA LYS A 258 -4.09 -19.46 38.05
C LYS A 258 -5.13 -20.09 38.98
N ILE A 259 -5.46 -21.37 38.72
CA ILE A 259 -6.46 -22.13 39.49
C ILE A 259 -5.82 -22.49 40.85
N ASN A 260 -4.59 -23.03 40.83
CA ASN A 260 -3.77 -23.29 42.01
C ASN A 260 -2.28 -23.20 41.62
N ASP A 261 -1.35 -23.66 42.49
CA ASP A 261 0.09 -23.48 42.24
C ASP A 261 0.67 -24.35 41.14
N TRP A 262 -0.03 -25.41 40.74
CA TRP A 262 0.40 -26.32 39.70
C TRP A 262 -0.51 -26.35 38.47
N LEU A 263 -1.66 -25.65 38.51
CA LEU A 263 -2.63 -25.66 37.42
C LEU A 263 -3.03 -24.23 37.04
N SER A 264 -2.92 -23.93 35.75
CA SER A 264 -3.39 -22.68 35.16
C SER A 264 -4.14 -22.93 33.87
N LEU A 265 -5.17 -22.15 33.62
CA LEU A 265 -5.93 -22.13 32.39
C LEU A 265 -5.61 -20.86 31.61
N GLN A 266 -5.12 -21.00 30.39
CA GLN A 266 -4.97 -19.92 29.45
C GLN A 266 -6.01 -20.05 28.32
N THR A 267 -6.74 -19.01 28.05
CA THR A 267 -7.63 -18.91 26.88
C THR A 267 -7.25 -17.73 26.03
N ARG A 268 -7.35 -17.88 24.69
CA ARG A 268 -7.10 -16.80 23.74
C ARG A 268 -8.18 -16.80 22.67
N GLY A 269 -8.58 -15.61 22.27
CA GLY A 269 -9.48 -15.41 21.12
C GLY A 269 -8.99 -14.23 20.29
N ASN A 270 -9.13 -14.35 18.97
CA ASN A 270 -8.79 -13.30 18.03
C ASN A 270 -9.85 -13.25 16.92
N VAL A 271 -10.17 -12.03 16.51
CA VAL A 271 -10.97 -11.75 15.30
C VAL A 271 -10.15 -10.82 14.43
N ASP A 272 -9.90 -11.23 13.20
CA ASP A 272 -9.24 -10.45 12.17
C ASP A 272 -10.24 -10.21 11.03
N TYR A 273 -10.58 -8.95 10.78
CA TYR A 273 -11.55 -8.53 9.78
C TYR A 273 -10.93 -7.56 8.79
N ILE A 274 -11.00 -7.88 7.50
CA ILE A 274 -10.53 -7.05 6.39
C ILE A 274 -11.69 -6.78 5.44
N ASN A 275 -11.87 -5.52 5.05
CA ASN A 275 -12.73 -5.12 3.94
C ASN A 275 -11.95 -4.23 2.97
N ASP A 276 -11.83 -4.70 1.72
CA ASP A 276 -11.17 -4.01 0.62
C ASP A 276 -12.20 -3.62 -0.44
N LYS A 277 -12.32 -2.31 -0.70
CA LYS A 277 -13.14 -1.77 -1.79
C LYS A 277 -12.25 -1.12 -2.83
N VAL A 278 -12.32 -1.63 -4.05
CA VAL A 278 -11.53 -1.15 -5.18
C VAL A 278 -12.45 -0.60 -6.25
N ARG A 279 -12.17 0.62 -6.70
CA ARG A 279 -12.84 1.26 -7.85
C ARG A 279 -11.79 1.58 -8.88
N GLN A 280 -12.09 1.27 -10.15
CA GLN A 280 -11.25 1.66 -11.28
C GLN A 280 -12.13 2.29 -12.36
N GLN A 281 -11.61 3.35 -12.95
CA GLN A 281 -12.26 4.13 -14.00
C GLN A 281 -11.30 4.24 -15.17
N PHE A 282 -11.70 3.69 -16.30
CA PHE A 282 -11.00 3.78 -17.57
C PHE A 282 -11.84 4.68 -18.47
N TYR A 283 -11.32 5.83 -18.81
CA TYR A 283 -12.03 6.77 -19.65
C TYR A 283 -12.13 6.24 -21.09
N ALA A 284 -13.12 6.73 -21.83
CA ALA A 284 -13.26 6.45 -23.25
C ALA A 284 -11.98 6.83 -24.01
N SER A 285 -11.58 6.05 -25.01
CA SER A 285 -10.28 6.16 -25.70
C SER A 285 -9.06 5.57 -24.97
N THR A 286 -9.25 4.93 -23.80
CA THR A 286 -8.23 4.03 -23.24
C THR A 286 -8.06 2.82 -24.15
N ALA A 287 -6.84 2.26 -24.21
CA ALA A 287 -6.51 1.12 -25.06
C ALA A 287 -7.59 0.03 -25.05
N PRO A 288 -8.00 -0.52 -26.21
CA PRO A 288 -9.12 -1.47 -26.34
C PRO A 288 -8.93 -2.75 -25.52
N ALA A 289 -7.68 -3.12 -25.23
CA ALA A 289 -7.36 -4.24 -24.35
C ALA A 289 -7.84 -4.04 -22.90
N LEU A 290 -8.01 -2.79 -22.46
CA LEU A 290 -8.39 -2.41 -21.10
C LEU A 290 -9.85 -2.00 -20.97
N ALA A 291 -10.39 -1.32 -21.99
CA ALA A 291 -11.72 -0.72 -21.92
C ALA A 291 -12.41 -0.76 -23.30
N GLY A 292 -13.74 -0.79 -23.29
CA GLY A 292 -14.52 -0.61 -24.50
C GLY A 292 -14.51 0.84 -25.00
N ALA A 293 -15.15 1.09 -26.16
CA ALA A 293 -15.18 2.40 -26.80
C ALA A 293 -15.67 3.55 -25.89
N ASN A 294 -16.57 3.27 -24.95
CA ASN A 294 -17.14 4.23 -24.01
C ASN A 294 -16.47 4.17 -22.63
N GLY A 295 -15.29 3.55 -22.54
CA GLY A 295 -14.57 3.36 -21.28
C GLY A 295 -15.02 2.10 -20.51
N ARG A 296 -14.58 2.01 -19.26
CA ARG A 296 -14.88 0.90 -18.36
C ARG A 296 -14.91 1.37 -16.91
N TYR A 297 -15.84 0.86 -16.14
CA TYR A 297 -15.91 1.05 -14.71
C TYR A 297 -15.84 -0.31 -14.01
N ILE A 298 -15.02 -0.42 -12.98
CA ILE A 298 -14.89 -1.63 -12.18
C ILE A 298 -15.09 -1.25 -10.72
N GLU A 299 -15.94 -2.00 -10.04
CA GLU A 299 -16.08 -1.94 -8.58
C GLU A 299 -15.96 -3.36 -8.03
N MET A 300 -15.12 -3.51 -7.01
CA MET A 300 -14.93 -4.77 -6.29
C MET A 300 -15.03 -4.49 -4.81
N ASP A 301 -15.79 -5.33 -4.11
CA ASP A 301 -15.89 -5.36 -2.65
C ASP A 301 -15.44 -6.74 -2.18
N TYR A 302 -14.42 -6.78 -1.38
CA TYR A 302 -13.84 -7.99 -0.85
C TYR A 302 -13.83 -7.93 0.67
N GLN A 303 -14.36 -8.97 1.30
CA GLN A 303 -14.48 -9.07 2.75
C GLN A 303 -13.92 -10.41 3.21
N GLU A 304 -13.10 -10.38 4.24
CA GLU A 304 -12.55 -11.57 4.88
C GLU A 304 -12.65 -11.43 6.40
N THR A 305 -13.03 -12.50 7.07
CA THR A 305 -13.03 -12.56 8.53
C THR A 305 -12.39 -13.87 8.96
N GLN A 306 -11.39 -13.77 9.82
CA GLN A 306 -10.72 -14.91 10.43
C GLN A 306 -10.99 -14.92 11.92
N TYR A 307 -11.30 -16.11 12.45
CA TYR A 307 -11.48 -16.33 13.88
C TYR A 307 -10.42 -17.32 14.36
N TYR A 308 -9.85 -17.03 15.50
CA TYR A 308 -8.94 -17.93 16.20
C TYR A 308 -9.36 -18.06 17.64
N GLY A 309 -9.28 -19.24 18.22
CA GLY A 309 -9.50 -19.47 19.63
C GLY A 309 -8.79 -20.73 20.12
N ASP A 310 -8.22 -20.64 21.30
CA ASP A 310 -7.62 -21.78 21.98
C ASP A 310 -7.84 -21.73 23.49
N ALA A 311 -7.66 -22.90 24.12
CA ALA A 311 -7.60 -23.05 25.57
C ALA A 311 -6.53 -24.08 25.92
N ILE A 312 -5.64 -23.71 26.84
CA ILE A 312 -4.49 -24.51 27.28
C ILE A 312 -4.55 -24.65 28.80
N LEU A 313 -4.43 -25.87 29.29
CA LEU A 313 -4.34 -26.22 30.71
C LEU A 313 -2.92 -26.54 31.06
#